data_4773f94f38a0104a5b34e8cb788fed82
#
_entry.id   4773f94f38a0104a5b34e8cb788fed82
#
_cell.length_a   1.000
_cell.length_b   1.000
_cell.length_c   1.000
_cell.angle_alpha   90.00
_cell.angle_beta   90.00
_cell.angle_gamma   90.00
#
_symmetry.space_group_name_H-M   'P 1'
#
loop_
_entity.id
_entity.type
_entity.pdbx_description
1 polymer ?
#
loop_
_entity_poly.entity_id
_entity_poly.type
_entity_poly.pdbx_seq_one_letter_code
_entity_poly.pdbx_strand_id
1 'polypeptide(L)'
;KTAFDIASWIVGSEMCISDCVYWEIGTKAADYDVLLRWWTQYAAGRPLFIGEDIDRTVKFGQQAQKRALSQQMPNVKGTVLWYAKVAVDDTGNYGTTLRRDYWRYPALQPQMPFIDKKAPKSPRKVKPVWTSDGYILFWTAPKGNNWDDVATCYVVYCFEKGEQINIDDPSKILAVTSQTFFKLPYKNGRQKYTYVVTALDRLHNESKPVKKTVKL
;
A
#
# COMPACT_ATOMS: atom_id res chain seq x y z
N LYS A 1 13.77 9.68 -31.78
CA LYS A 1 12.93 10.00 -30.62
C LYS A 1 13.79 9.91 -29.37
N THR A 2 13.83 10.95 -28.57
CA THR A 2 14.59 11.00 -27.31
C THR A 2 13.84 10.23 -26.22
N ALA A 3 14.53 9.80 -25.17
CA ALA A 3 13.89 9.20 -23.99
C ALA A 3 12.82 10.13 -23.39
N PHE A 4 12.99 11.44 -23.54
CA PHE A 4 12.03 12.47 -23.15
C PHE A 4 10.72 12.38 -23.93
N ASP A 5 10.78 12.19 -25.27
CA ASP A 5 9.57 12.08 -26.10
C ASP A 5 8.75 10.83 -25.75
N ILE A 6 9.43 9.72 -25.43
CA ILE A 6 8.79 8.47 -25.01
C ILE A 6 8.14 8.64 -23.64
N ALA A 7 8.84 9.23 -22.67
CA ALA A 7 8.32 9.43 -21.32
C ALA A 7 7.09 10.34 -21.30
N SER A 8 7.09 11.45 -22.04
CA SER A 8 5.96 12.37 -22.09
C SER A 8 4.72 11.74 -22.73
N TRP A 9 4.90 10.82 -23.70
CA TRP A 9 3.81 10.09 -24.32
C TRP A 9 3.19 9.03 -23.38
N ILE A 10 4.02 8.26 -22.67
CA ILE A 10 3.56 7.26 -21.69
C ILE A 10 2.80 7.93 -20.54
N VAL A 11 3.35 8.99 -19.97
CA VAL A 11 2.73 9.73 -18.85
C VAL A 11 1.34 10.26 -19.19
N GLY A 12 1.05 10.53 -20.46
CA GLY A 12 -0.28 10.99 -20.90
C GLY A 12 -1.37 9.92 -20.83
N SER A 13 -1.03 8.63 -20.92
CA SER A 13 -1.97 7.52 -21.06
C SER A 13 -2.09 6.62 -19.82
N GLU A 14 -1.12 6.65 -18.90
CA GLU A 14 -1.05 5.72 -17.76
C GLU A 14 -1.62 6.31 -16.47
N MET A 15 -2.34 5.48 -15.69
CA MET A 15 -2.81 5.85 -14.35
C MET A 15 -1.68 5.82 -13.30
N CYS A 16 -0.71 4.95 -13.48
CA CYS A 16 0.55 4.93 -12.73
C CYS A 16 1.68 4.67 -13.72
N ILE A 17 2.90 4.98 -13.30
CA ILE A 17 4.10 4.74 -14.10
C ILE A 17 4.87 3.61 -13.45
N SER A 18 5.16 2.55 -14.23
CA SER A 18 6.07 1.49 -13.83
C SER A 18 7.24 1.48 -14.81
N ASP A 19 8.42 1.86 -14.33
CA ASP A 19 9.62 1.91 -15.15
C ASP A 19 10.73 1.00 -14.63
N CYS A 20 11.47 0.42 -15.59
CA CYS A 20 12.54 -0.51 -15.34
C CYS A 20 13.87 0.22 -15.15
N VAL A 21 14.28 0.40 -13.88
CA VAL A 21 15.58 0.97 -13.53
C VAL A 21 16.47 -0.16 -13.00
N TYR A 22 16.93 -1.00 -13.92
CA TYR A 22 17.58 -2.28 -13.59
C TYR A 22 19.06 -2.17 -13.22
N TRP A 23 19.68 -1.03 -13.47
CA TRP A 23 21.11 -0.86 -13.25
C TRP A 23 21.47 -0.64 -11.79
N GLU A 24 22.73 -0.83 -11.48
CA GLU A 24 23.32 -0.53 -10.19
C GLU A 24 23.58 0.96 -10.02
N ILE A 25 23.66 1.40 -8.78
CA ILE A 25 24.11 2.75 -8.44
C ILE A 25 25.59 2.86 -8.80
N GLY A 26 25.96 3.94 -9.52
CA GLY A 26 27.33 4.19 -9.99
C GLY A 26 27.61 3.74 -11.42
N THR A 27 26.62 3.21 -12.15
CA THR A 27 26.78 2.85 -13.57
C THR A 27 26.88 4.11 -14.44
N LYS A 28 28.00 4.26 -15.19
CA LYS A 28 28.23 5.47 -16.01
C LYS A 28 27.15 5.77 -17.05
N ALA A 29 26.59 4.74 -17.67
CA ALA A 29 25.63 4.89 -18.77
C ALA A 29 24.18 5.03 -18.32
N ALA A 30 23.82 4.47 -17.14
CA ALA A 30 22.44 4.38 -16.70
C ALA A 30 22.39 4.21 -15.16
N ASP A 31 22.91 5.20 -14.43
CA ASP A 31 22.94 5.18 -12.97
C ASP A 31 21.53 5.14 -12.37
N TYR A 32 21.31 4.22 -11.41
CA TYR A 32 20.01 4.06 -10.74
C TYR A 32 19.50 5.35 -10.10
N ASP A 33 20.35 6.08 -9.37
CA ASP A 33 19.94 7.31 -8.68
C ASP A 33 19.56 8.41 -9.68
N VAL A 34 20.36 8.56 -10.76
CA VAL A 34 20.08 9.54 -11.82
C VAL A 34 18.75 9.25 -12.50
N LEU A 35 18.51 8.00 -12.87
CA LEU A 35 17.27 7.58 -13.53
C LEU A 35 16.06 7.70 -12.60
N LEU A 36 16.20 7.31 -11.33
CA LEU A 36 15.14 7.46 -10.32
C LEU A 36 14.70 8.92 -10.19
N ARG A 37 15.65 9.84 -10.04
CA ARG A 37 15.36 11.29 -9.94
C ARG A 37 14.74 11.83 -11.22
N TRP A 38 15.21 11.40 -12.35
CA TRP A 38 14.66 11.79 -13.64
C TRP A 38 13.20 11.36 -13.78
N TRP A 39 12.86 10.10 -13.53
CA TRP A 39 11.49 9.61 -13.55
C TRP A 39 10.59 10.34 -12.55
N THR A 40 11.11 10.65 -11.36
CA THR A 40 10.40 11.41 -10.34
C THR A 40 9.97 12.79 -10.85
N GLN A 41 10.82 13.47 -11.62
CA GLN A 41 10.50 14.79 -12.19
C GLN A 41 9.42 14.71 -13.28
N TYR A 42 9.42 13.65 -14.07
CA TYR A 42 8.54 13.51 -15.23
C TYR A 42 7.28 12.64 -14.98
N ALA A 43 7.05 12.21 -13.76
CA ALA A 43 5.87 11.42 -13.42
C ALA A 43 4.54 12.20 -13.46
N ALA A 44 4.56 13.52 -13.65
CA ALA A 44 3.39 14.39 -13.76
C ALA A 44 2.33 14.16 -12.66
N GLY A 45 2.80 13.99 -11.40
CA GLY A 45 1.95 13.78 -10.23
C GLY A 45 1.34 12.38 -10.11
N ARG A 46 1.71 11.45 -10.97
CA ARG A 46 1.26 10.05 -10.91
C ARG A 46 2.10 9.23 -9.94
N PRO A 47 1.52 8.21 -9.31
CA PRO A 47 2.29 7.22 -8.56
C PRO A 47 3.33 6.54 -9.45
N LEU A 48 4.57 6.50 -8.97
CA LEU A 48 5.69 5.87 -9.65
C LEU A 48 6.06 4.56 -8.95
N PHE A 49 6.15 3.48 -9.72
CA PHE A 49 6.66 2.19 -9.29
C PHE A 49 7.97 1.89 -10.02
N ILE A 50 9.02 1.59 -9.28
CA ILE A 50 10.35 1.37 -9.84
C ILE A 50 10.59 -0.11 -10.06
N GLY A 51 10.79 -0.49 -11.31
CA GLY A 51 11.25 -1.83 -11.70
C GLY A 51 12.71 -2.01 -11.32
N GLU A 52 13.01 -3.05 -10.56
CA GLU A 52 14.34 -3.34 -10.04
C GLU A 52 14.80 -4.73 -10.46
N ASP A 53 16.01 -4.83 -11.04
CA ASP A 53 16.72 -6.09 -11.19
C ASP A 53 17.32 -6.48 -9.83
N ILE A 54 16.65 -7.44 -9.17
CA ILE A 54 17.05 -7.84 -7.82
C ILE A 54 18.27 -8.77 -7.80
N ASP A 55 18.56 -9.48 -8.89
CA ASP A 55 19.80 -10.27 -9.00
C ASP A 55 21.02 -9.34 -9.01
N ARG A 56 20.98 -8.29 -9.82
CA ARG A 56 22.02 -7.24 -9.79
C ARG A 56 22.09 -6.55 -8.43
N THR A 57 20.96 -6.23 -7.83
CA THR A 57 20.91 -5.58 -6.51
C THR A 57 21.58 -6.43 -5.45
N VAL A 58 21.36 -7.75 -5.44
CA VAL A 58 22.04 -8.70 -4.55
C VAL A 58 23.53 -8.77 -4.87
N LYS A 59 23.89 -8.92 -6.15
CA LYS A 59 25.28 -9.02 -6.60
C LYS A 59 26.14 -7.83 -6.17
N PHE A 60 25.58 -6.62 -6.23
CA PHE A 60 26.29 -5.39 -5.85
C PHE A 60 26.03 -4.94 -4.40
N GLY A 61 25.22 -5.67 -3.62
CA GLY A 61 24.94 -5.37 -2.21
C GLY A 61 24.20 -4.04 -2.00
N GLN A 62 23.37 -3.59 -2.97
CA GLN A 62 22.81 -2.24 -2.98
C GLN A 62 21.35 -2.15 -2.53
N GLN A 63 20.78 -3.20 -1.93
CA GLN A 63 19.37 -3.21 -1.52
C GLN A 63 19.02 -2.05 -0.58
N ALA A 64 19.81 -1.83 0.46
CA ALA A 64 19.57 -0.76 1.44
C ALA A 64 19.65 0.64 0.80
N GLN A 65 20.64 0.86 -0.06
CA GLN A 65 20.84 2.14 -0.73
C GLN A 65 19.70 2.45 -1.69
N LYS A 66 19.27 1.48 -2.52
CA LYS A 66 18.14 1.64 -3.43
C LYS A 66 16.82 1.91 -2.69
N ARG A 67 16.59 1.21 -1.56
CA ARG A 67 15.40 1.48 -0.71
C ARG A 67 15.44 2.90 -0.13
N ALA A 68 16.58 3.32 0.41
CA ALA A 68 16.73 4.66 0.98
C ALA A 68 16.50 5.76 -0.07
N LEU A 69 17.03 5.60 -1.29
CA LEU A 69 16.79 6.54 -2.39
C LEU A 69 15.31 6.60 -2.78
N SER A 70 14.66 5.44 -2.94
CA SER A 70 13.24 5.39 -3.29
C SER A 70 12.35 6.04 -2.23
N GLN A 71 12.66 5.88 -0.94
CA GLN A 71 11.90 6.47 0.16
C GLN A 71 12.03 8.00 0.24
N GLN A 72 13.11 8.58 -0.31
CA GLN A 72 13.29 10.03 -0.38
C GLN A 72 12.40 10.69 -1.46
N MET A 73 11.84 9.89 -2.37
CA MET A 73 11.04 10.40 -3.50
C MET A 73 9.54 10.28 -3.18
N PRO A 74 8.82 11.38 -2.95
CA PRO A 74 7.43 11.36 -2.44
C PRO A 74 6.42 10.71 -3.41
N ASN A 75 6.69 10.69 -4.70
CA ASN A 75 5.84 10.06 -5.71
C ASN A 75 6.21 8.61 -6.02
N VAL A 76 7.34 8.09 -5.53
CA VAL A 76 7.67 6.66 -5.59
C VAL A 76 6.84 5.92 -4.55
N LYS A 77 5.93 5.06 -5.00
CA LYS A 77 4.94 4.38 -4.16
C LYS A 77 5.20 2.88 -4.03
N GLY A 78 6.15 2.35 -4.79
CA GLY A 78 6.48 0.95 -4.71
C GLY A 78 7.60 0.51 -5.62
N THR A 79 7.88 -0.79 -5.59
CA THR A 79 8.91 -1.42 -6.43
C THR A 79 8.33 -2.66 -7.09
N VAL A 80 8.65 -2.82 -8.37
CA VAL A 80 8.37 -4.05 -9.13
C VAL A 80 9.65 -4.88 -9.18
N LEU A 81 9.62 -6.05 -8.59
CA LEU A 81 10.80 -6.91 -8.48
C LEU A 81 10.96 -7.78 -9.72
N TRP A 82 12.06 -7.66 -10.41
CA TRP A 82 12.46 -8.49 -11.54
C TRP A 82 13.76 -9.24 -11.20
N TYR A 83 13.82 -10.58 -11.30
CA TYR A 83 12.64 -11.41 -11.38
C TYR A 83 12.37 -12.02 -10.00
N ALA A 84 11.12 -12.27 -9.69
CA ALA A 84 10.66 -12.63 -8.34
C ALA A 84 11.36 -13.85 -7.71
N LYS A 85 11.91 -14.77 -8.50
CA LYS A 85 12.59 -15.98 -8.04
C LYS A 85 13.70 -15.67 -7.02
N VAL A 86 14.50 -14.62 -7.23
CA VAL A 86 15.57 -14.21 -6.30
C VAL A 86 15.03 -13.88 -4.91
N ALA A 87 13.86 -13.22 -4.84
CA ALA A 87 13.22 -12.91 -3.56
C ALA A 87 12.54 -14.13 -2.93
N VAL A 88 11.99 -15.05 -3.75
CA VAL A 88 11.33 -16.29 -3.29
C VAL A 88 12.36 -17.28 -2.77
N ASP A 89 13.47 -17.47 -3.49
CA ASP A 89 14.58 -18.34 -3.09
C ASP A 89 15.46 -17.72 -1.98
N ASP A 90 15.15 -16.47 -1.61
CA ASP A 90 15.89 -15.70 -0.60
C ASP A 90 17.39 -15.55 -0.89
N THR A 91 17.76 -15.48 -2.16
CA THR A 91 19.15 -15.33 -2.60
C THR A 91 19.78 -14.11 -1.94
N GLY A 92 20.92 -14.30 -1.27
CA GLY A 92 21.59 -13.22 -0.52
C GLY A 92 20.76 -12.61 0.62
N ASN A 93 19.80 -13.35 1.17
CA ASN A 93 18.84 -12.90 2.18
C ASN A 93 17.96 -11.73 1.71
N TYR A 94 17.76 -11.55 0.38
CA TYR A 94 17.02 -10.43 -0.17
C TYR A 94 15.57 -10.40 0.31
N GLY A 95 14.86 -11.51 0.19
CA GLY A 95 13.46 -11.64 0.59
C GLY A 95 13.26 -11.50 2.10
N THR A 96 14.16 -12.11 2.91
CA THR A 96 14.15 -11.98 4.37
C THR A 96 14.36 -10.52 4.80
N THR A 97 15.35 -9.83 4.24
CA THR A 97 15.64 -8.42 4.52
C THR A 97 14.45 -7.53 4.11
N LEU A 98 13.86 -7.80 2.92
CA LEU A 98 12.71 -7.05 2.44
C LEU A 98 11.52 -7.14 3.41
N ARG A 99 11.17 -8.35 3.87
CA ARG A 99 10.07 -8.58 4.82
C ARG A 99 10.35 -8.02 6.21
N ARG A 100 11.59 -8.14 6.70
CA ARG A 100 11.96 -7.69 8.05
C ARG A 100 12.07 -6.18 8.15
N ASP A 101 12.69 -5.54 7.19
CA ASP A 101 13.16 -4.16 7.33
C ASP A 101 12.31 -3.15 6.55
N TYR A 102 11.69 -3.57 5.42
CA TYR A 102 11.02 -2.64 4.51
C TYR A 102 9.52 -2.91 4.32
N TRP A 103 9.11 -4.16 4.17
CA TRP A 103 7.73 -4.57 3.91
C TRP A 103 7.13 -5.35 5.07
N ARG A 104 7.39 -4.90 6.27
CA ARG A 104 6.95 -5.55 7.51
C ARG A 104 5.44 -5.51 7.69
N TYR A 105 4.81 -4.44 7.24
CA TYR A 105 3.38 -4.19 7.40
C TYR A 105 2.68 -4.12 6.06
N PRO A 106 1.36 -4.42 6.01
CA PRO A 106 0.55 -4.19 4.82
C PRO A 106 0.59 -2.73 4.39
N ALA A 107 0.48 -2.48 3.09
CA ALA A 107 0.35 -1.13 2.55
C ALA A 107 -0.93 -1.03 1.73
N LEU A 108 -1.61 0.10 1.80
CA LEU A 108 -2.70 0.43 0.89
C LEU A 108 -2.11 0.86 -0.45
N GLN A 109 -2.87 0.60 -1.51
CA GLN A 109 -2.49 1.11 -2.82
C GLN A 109 -2.58 2.64 -2.84
N PRO A 110 -1.72 3.33 -3.59
CA PRO A 110 -1.71 4.77 -3.63
C PRO A 110 -2.99 5.33 -4.22
N GLN A 111 -3.46 6.43 -3.65
CA GLN A 111 -4.56 7.20 -4.20
C GLN A 111 -4.21 7.81 -5.55
N MET A 112 -5.23 8.08 -6.36
CA MET A 112 -5.10 8.69 -7.69
C MET A 112 -5.79 10.07 -7.72
N PRO A 113 -5.28 11.07 -6.98
CA PRO A 113 -5.95 12.35 -6.78
C PRO A 113 -6.03 13.23 -8.04
N PHE A 114 -5.32 12.86 -9.10
CA PHE A 114 -5.39 13.49 -10.41
C PHE A 114 -6.62 13.06 -11.22
N ILE A 115 -7.28 11.94 -10.82
CA ILE A 115 -8.55 11.48 -11.41
C ILE A 115 -9.72 11.95 -10.55
N ASP A 116 -9.73 11.58 -9.26
CA ASP A 116 -10.71 12.00 -8.28
C ASP A 116 -10.12 12.00 -6.87
N LYS A 117 -10.58 12.93 -6.02
CA LYS A 117 -10.15 13.08 -4.62
C LYS A 117 -11.27 12.79 -3.62
N LYS A 118 -12.45 12.43 -4.12
CA LYS A 118 -13.63 12.29 -3.29
C LYS A 118 -13.70 10.90 -2.70
N ALA A 119 -13.52 10.84 -1.40
CA ALA A 119 -13.63 9.58 -0.66
C ALA A 119 -15.07 9.03 -0.62
N PRO A 120 -15.26 7.71 -0.58
CA PRO A 120 -16.56 7.09 -0.40
C PRO A 120 -17.14 7.43 0.99
N LYS A 121 -18.44 7.22 1.16
CA LYS A 121 -19.07 7.33 2.49
C LYS A 121 -18.54 6.25 3.42
N SER A 122 -18.49 6.55 4.72
CA SER A 122 -18.05 5.60 5.75
C SER A 122 -18.96 4.36 5.84
N PRO A 123 -18.43 3.19 6.22
CA PRO A 123 -19.21 2.01 6.57
C PRO A 123 -20.27 2.33 7.63
N ARG A 124 -21.40 1.64 7.60
CA ARG A 124 -22.52 1.89 8.51
C ARG A 124 -22.75 0.70 9.43
N LYS A 125 -23.36 0.93 10.58
CA LYS A 125 -23.80 -0.10 11.53
C LYS A 125 -22.67 -1.08 11.92
N VAL A 126 -21.47 -0.58 12.15
CA VAL A 126 -20.34 -1.39 12.60
C VAL A 126 -20.65 -1.99 13.97
N LYS A 127 -20.81 -3.33 14.04
CA LYS A 127 -21.18 -4.04 15.28
C LYS A 127 -20.50 -5.40 15.39
N PRO A 128 -19.97 -5.74 16.58
CA PRO A 128 -19.52 -7.10 16.86
C PRO A 128 -20.71 -7.99 17.19
N VAL A 129 -20.66 -9.23 16.72
CA VAL A 129 -21.68 -10.26 17.01
C VAL A 129 -20.97 -11.56 17.31
N TRP A 130 -21.41 -12.26 18.38
CA TRP A 130 -20.99 -13.63 18.64
C TRP A 130 -21.79 -14.59 17.76
N THR A 131 -21.11 -15.47 17.04
CA THR A 131 -21.70 -16.45 16.13
C THR A 131 -21.13 -17.84 16.42
N SER A 132 -21.65 -18.89 15.76
CA SER A 132 -21.07 -20.23 15.80
C SER A 132 -19.59 -20.26 15.36
N ASP A 133 -19.19 -19.37 14.45
CA ASP A 133 -17.83 -19.27 13.95
C ASP A 133 -16.90 -18.38 14.77
N GLY A 134 -17.41 -17.84 15.89
CA GLY A 134 -16.70 -16.95 16.81
C GLY A 134 -17.20 -15.51 16.78
N TYR A 135 -16.35 -14.60 17.24
CA TYR A 135 -16.71 -13.19 17.35
C TYR A 135 -16.40 -12.46 16.04
N ILE A 136 -17.44 -11.93 15.40
CA ILE A 136 -17.33 -11.32 14.05
C ILE A 136 -17.76 -9.86 14.14
N LEU A 137 -16.96 -8.98 13.54
CA LEU A 137 -17.29 -7.58 13.34
C LEU A 137 -17.99 -7.45 11.98
N PHE A 138 -19.25 -7.03 11.99
CA PHE A 138 -20.04 -6.77 10.79
C PHE A 138 -20.21 -5.29 10.54
N TRP A 139 -20.37 -4.92 9.28
CA TRP A 139 -20.79 -3.57 8.89
C TRP A 139 -21.69 -3.64 7.66
N THR A 140 -22.36 -2.53 7.38
CA THR A 140 -23.16 -2.35 6.17
C THR A 140 -22.41 -1.46 5.19
N ALA A 141 -22.34 -1.88 3.95
CA ALA A 141 -21.75 -1.08 2.87
C ALA A 141 -22.43 0.30 2.78
N PRO A 142 -21.64 1.38 2.59
CA PRO A 142 -22.20 2.69 2.34
C PRO A 142 -22.91 2.71 0.97
N LYS A 143 -23.94 3.55 0.82
CA LYS A 143 -24.53 3.80 -0.50
C LYS A 143 -23.68 4.86 -1.20
N GLY A 144 -23.13 4.54 -2.36
CA GLY A 144 -22.53 5.47 -3.31
C GLY A 144 -23.60 6.15 -4.17
N ASN A 145 -23.35 7.38 -4.61
CA ASN A 145 -24.22 8.08 -5.54
C ASN A 145 -23.77 7.88 -7.00
N ASN A 146 -22.45 7.73 -7.19
CA ASN A 146 -21.81 7.51 -8.48
C ASN A 146 -20.98 6.24 -8.40
N TRP A 147 -20.67 5.63 -9.53
CA TRP A 147 -19.84 4.43 -9.61
C TRP A 147 -18.41 4.65 -9.05
N ASP A 148 -17.89 5.88 -9.12
CA ASP A 148 -16.58 6.25 -8.57
C ASP A 148 -16.57 6.30 -7.03
N ASP A 149 -17.72 6.67 -6.41
CA ASP A 149 -17.87 6.81 -4.96
C ASP A 149 -18.33 5.51 -4.28
N VAL A 150 -18.47 4.41 -5.01
CA VAL A 150 -18.88 3.13 -4.43
C VAL A 150 -17.70 2.48 -3.71
N ALA A 151 -17.90 2.04 -2.47
CA ALA A 151 -16.92 1.27 -1.75
C ALA A 151 -16.65 -0.07 -2.45
N THR A 152 -15.40 -0.32 -2.82
CA THR A 152 -14.95 -1.56 -3.46
C THR A 152 -14.31 -2.52 -2.45
N CYS A 153 -13.68 -1.98 -1.42
CA CYS A 153 -13.14 -2.75 -0.32
C CYS A 153 -13.11 -1.93 0.99
N TYR A 154 -12.72 -2.60 2.07
CA TYR A 154 -12.68 -2.05 3.41
C TYR A 154 -11.34 -2.33 4.05
N VAL A 155 -10.89 -1.41 4.90
CA VAL A 155 -9.71 -1.62 5.73
C VAL A 155 -10.14 -1.76 7.18
N VAL A 156 -9.64 -2.79 7.84
CA VAL A 156 -9.87 -3.05 9.26
C VAL A 156 -8.58 -2.78 10.01
N TYR A 157 -8.62 -1.83 10.93
CA TYR A 157 -7.51 -1.49 11.82
C TYR A 157 -7.79 -1.95 13.25
N CYS A 158 -6.74 -2.18 14.03
CA CYS A 158 -6.82 -2.52 15.45
C CYS A 158 -5.90 -1.63 16.27
N PHE A 159 -6.48 -1.02 17.29
CA PHE A 159 -5.76 -0.19 18.26
C PHE A 159 -5.97 -0.75 19.67
N GLU A 160 -4.98 -0.64 20.52
CA GLU A 160 -5.09 -0.99 21.92
C GLU A 160 -5.98 -0.01 22.69
N LYS A 161 -6.39 -0.39 23.89
CA LYS A 161 -7.20 0.48 24.76
C LYS A 161 -6.44 1.77 25.09
N GLY A 162 -7.02 2.91 24.75
CA GLY A 162 -6.44 4.24 25.04
C GLY A 162 -5.41 4.72 24.04
N GLU A 163 -5.09 3.92 23.04
CA GLU A 163 -4.20 4.32 21.96
C GLU A 163 -4.86 5.38 21.06
N GLN A 164 -4.08 6.37 20.61
CA GLN A 164 -4.55 7.37 19.67
C GLN A 164 -4.80 6.70 18.31
N ILE A 165 -5.98 6.94 17.75
CA ILE A 165 -6.33 6.38 16.43
C ILE A 165 -5.60 7.17 15.34
N ASN A 166 -4.67 6.48 14.68
CA ASN A 166 -3.95 6.96 13.51
C ASN A 166 -4.08 5.90 12.40
N ILE A 167 -4.91 6.14 11.38
CA ILE A 167 -5.10 5.23 10.25
C ILE A 167 -3.96 5.30 9.23
N ASP A 168 -3.07 6.28 9.34
CA ASP A 168 -1.86 6.36 8.50
C ASP A 168 -0.74 5.42 9.00
N ASP A 169 -0.92 4.79 10.17
CA ASP A 169 0.02 3.79 10.69
C ASP A 169 -0.28 2.40 10.08
N PRO A 170 0.56 1.90 9.16
CA PRO A 170 0.34 0.61 8.51
C PRO A 170 0.43 -0.58 9.48
N SER A 171 1.09 -0.41 10.63
CA SER A 171 1.18 -1.46 11.65
C SER A 171 -0.17 -1.80 12.28
N LYS A 172 -1.16 -0.94 12.13
CA LYS A 172 -2.53 -1.10 12.66
C LYS A 172 -3.48 -1.79 11.68
N ILE A 173 -3.08 -1.98 10.44
CA ILE A 173 -3.88 -2.67 9.44
C ILE A 173 -3.91 -4.17 9.76
N LEU A 174 -5.10 -4.70 10.04
CA LEU A 174 -5.33 -6.14 10.20
C LEU A 174 -5.71 -6.82 8.90
N ALA A 175 -6.54 -6.15 8.09
CA ALA A 175 -7.02 -6.70 6.83
C ALA A 175 -7.46 -5.60 5.87
N VAL A 176 -7.30 -5.88 4.58
CA VAL A 176 -7.98 -5.22 3.47
C VAL A 176 -8.89 -6.28 2.83
N THR A 177 -10.20 -6.03 2.76
CA THR A 177 -11.19 -7.04 2.37
C THR A 177 -12.34 -6.43 1.58
N SER A 178 -12.88 -7.18 0.62
CA SER A 178 -14.13 -6.84 -0.08
C SER A 178 -15.38 -7.29 0.70
N GLN A 179 -15.21 -8.10 1.75
CA GLN A 179 -16.30 -8.57 2.59
C GLN A 179 -16.79 -7.45 3.52
N THR A 180 -18.03 -7.54 3.98
CA THR A 180 -18.63 -6.62 4.97
C THR A 180 -18.56 -7.19 6.39
N PHE A 181 -17.59 -8.04 6.64
CA PHE A 181 -17.33 -8.63 7.96
C PHE A 181 -15.84 -8.98 8.12
N PHE A 182 -15.43 -9.10 9.38
CA PHE A 182 -14.08 -9.56 9.76
C PHE A 182 -14.16 -10.39 11.05
N LYS A 183 -13.54 -11.57 11.05
CA LYS A 183 -13.47 -12.44 12.23
C LYS A 183 -12.45 -11.89 13.22
N LEU A 184 -12.89 -11.56 14.43
CA LEU A 184 -12.03 -11.02 15.45
C LEU A 184 -11.23 -12.12 16.17
N PRO A 185 -9.95 -11.88 16.52
CA PRO A 185 -9.15 -12.82 17.28
C PRO A 185 -9.58 -12.82 18.76
N TYR A 186 -10.53 -13.66 19.12
CA TYR A 186 -11.05 -13.73 20.49
C TYR A 186 -10.00 -14.27 21.47
N LYS A 187 -9.79 -13.55 22.59
CA LYS A 187 -8.81 -13.85 23.64
C LYS A 187 -9.44 -13.89 25.04
N ASN A 188 -10.49 -14.69 25.20
CA ASN A 188 -11.18 -14.92 26.49
C ASN A 188 -11.73 -13.65 27.19
N GLY A 189 -12.02 -12.60 26.46
CA GLY A 189 -12.70 -11.41 26.98
C GLY A 189 -11.90 -10.57 27.98
N ARG A 190 -10.57 -10.69 28.02
CA ARG A 190 -9.73 -9.99 29.01
C ARG A 190 -9.25 -8.62 28.57
N GLN A 191 -9.11 -8.41 27.26
CA GLN A 191 -8.55 -7.17 26.71
C GLN A 191 -9.58 -6.41 25.88
N LYS A 192 -9.49 -5.08 25.91
CA LYS A 192 -10.31 -4.19 25.07
C LYS A 192 -9.46 -3.65 23.95
N TYR A 193 -10.01 -3.76 22.73
CA TYR A 193 -9.42 -3.20 21.53
C TYR A 193 -10.42 -2.24 20.87
N THR A 194 -9.90 -1.23 20.18
CA THR A 194 -10.71 -0.38 19.30
C THR A 194 -10.45 -0.76 17.86
N TYR A 195 -11.46 -1.35 17.24
CA TYR A 195 -11.45 -1.62 15.81
C TYR A 195 -11.95 -0.40 15.07
N VAL A 196 -11.29 -0.11 13.96
CA VAL A 196 -11.66 0.97 13.05
C VAL A 196 -11.88 0.37 11.68
N VAL A 197 -12.99 0.73 11.04
CA VAL A 197 -13.30 0.27 9.67
C VAL A 197 -13.46 1.49 8.78
N THR A 198 -12.76 1.49 7.67
CA THR A 198 -12.89 2.47 6.59
C THR A 198 -13.34 1.78 5.32
N ALA A 199 -13.77 2.55 4.34
CA ALA A 199 -14.10 2.07 2.99
C ALA A 199 -13.16 2.71 1.98
N LEU A 200 -12.73 1.95 1.00
CA LEU A 200 -11.96 2.44 -0.16
C LEU A 200 -12.82 2.35 -1.41
N ASP A 201 -12.74 3.36 -2.25
CA ASP A 201 -13.27 3.31 -3.61
C ASP A 201 -12.29 2.67 -4.60
N ARG A 202 -12.61 2.67 -5.88
CA ARG A 202 -11.77 2.13 -6.94
C ARG A 202 -10.46 2.90 -7.18
N LEU A 203 -10.39 4.15 -6.74
CA LEU A 203 -9.21 5.02 -6.85
C LEU A 203 -8.42 5.09 -5.53
N HIS A 204 -8.77 4.22 -4.59
CA HIS A 204 -8.16 4.07 -3.26
C HIS A 204 -8.32 5.31 -2.37
N ASN A 205 -9.33 6.17 -2.63
CA ASN A 205 -9.71 7.20 -1.69
C ASN A 205 -10.33 6.55 -0.46
N GLU A 206 -9.84 6.91 0.72
CA GLU A 206 -10.26 6.30 1.98
C GLU A 206 -11.28 7.15 2.72
N SER A 207 -12.39 6.53 3.15
CA SER A 207 -13.46 7.18 3.88
C SER A 207 -13.03 7.60 5.29
N LYS A 208 -13.83 8.47 5.92
CA LYS A 208 -13.68 8.74 7.36
C LYS A 208 -13.85 7.44 8.15
N PRO A 209 -13.03 7.26 9.23
CA PRO A 209 -13.02 6.06 10.04
C PRO A 209 -14.29 5.90 10.89
N VAL A 210 -14.77 4.65 11.03
CA VAL A 210 -15.83 4.28 11.98
C VAL A 210 -15.25 3.36 13.02
N LYS A 211 -15.31 3.76 14.29
CA LYS A 211 -14.69 3.04 15.41
C LYS A 211 -15.70 2.21 16.20
N LYS A 212 -15.26 1.05 16.68
CA LYS A 212 -15.99 0.20 17.62
C LYS A 212 -15.07 -0.45 18.63
N THR A 213 -15.27 -0.17 19.89
CA THR A 213 -14.53 -0.86 20.98
C THR A 213 -15.16 -2.21 21.25
N VAL A 214 -14.34 -3.23 21.34
CA VAL A 214 -14.73 -4.63 21.57
C VAL A 214 -13.85 -5.19 22.68
N LYS A 215 -14.43 -6.01 23.54
CA LYS A 215 -13.72 -6.76 24.58
C LYS A 215 -13.52 -8.19 24.07
N LEU A 216 -12.27 -8.59 23.87
CA LEU A 216 -11.87 -9.89 23.30
C LEU A 216 -11.08 -10.73 24.28
#